data_2066f9a6b97da4c9abfead93c56019b9
#
_entry.id   2066f9a6b97da4c9abfead93c56019b9
#
_cell.length_a   1.000
_cell.length_b   1.000
_cell.length_c   1.000
_cell.angle_alpha   90.00
_cell.angle_beta   90.00
_cell.angle_gamma   90.00
#
_symmetry.space_group_name_H-M   'P 1'
#
loop_
_entity.id
_entity.type
_entity.pdbx_description
1 polymer ?
#
loop_
_entity_poly.entity_id
_entity_poly.type
_entity_poly.pdbx_seq_one_letter_code
_entity_poly.pdbx_strand_id
1 'polypeptide(L)'
;MYVPATPETPPNPYLAHIPERDINTPSGKKLTLVNPAYMTRQIYELEGHKYGLIGHLTSPKPIRPENVPDEWESSAYAKISQGKKEYFSVVDLDGKKFMRLMIPFFVEDSCMKCHARQGYKPGELRGGISVAID
;
A
#
# COMPACT_ATOMS: atom_id res chain seq x y z
N MET A 1 -14.41 -3.99 -0.34
CA MET A 1 -15.05 -4.46 -1.62
C MET A 1 -14.85 -5.96 -1.71
N TYR A 2 -15.86 -6.71 -2.21
CA TYR A 2 -15.73 -8.13 -2.51
C TYR A 2 -15.59 -8.32 -4.02
N VAL A 3 -14.64 -9.15 -4.42
CA VAL A 3 -14.37 -9.51 -5.81
C VAL A 3 -14.26 -11.03 -5.94
N PRO A 4 -14.42 -11.61 -7.14
CA PRO A 4 -14.18 -13.03 -7.34
C PRO A 4 -12.77 -13.44 -6.91
N ALA A 5 -12.66 -14.49 -6.12
CA ALA A 5 -11.38 -15.08 -5.77
C ALA A 5 -10.84 -15.87 -6.97
N THR A 6 -9.73 -15.43 -7.54
CA THR A 6 -9.05 -16.04 -8.69
C THR A 6 -7.56 -16.24 -8.37
N PRO A 7 -6.80 -16.96 -9.22
CA PRO A 7 -5.35 -17.04 -9.05
C PRO A 7 -4.65 -15.67 -9.07
N GLU A 8 -5.16 -14.70 -9.83
CA GLU A 8 -4.65 -13.32 -9.91
C GLU A 8 -5.11 -12.46 -8.72
N THR A 9 -6.22 -12.85 -8.09
CA THR A 9 -6.76 -12.17 -6.90
C THR A 9 -7.04 -13.19 -5.80
N PRO A 10 -5.98 -13.81 -5.23
CA PRO A 10 -6.14 -14.77 -4.14
C PRO A 10 -6.60 -14.07 -2.85
N PRO A 11 -7.24 -14.80 -1.94
CA PRO A 11 -7.58 -14.28 -0.61
C PRO A 11 -6.35 -13.70 0.10
N ASN A 12 -6.46 -12.46 0.57
CA ASN A 12 -5.36 -11.78 1.23
C ASN A 12 -5.01 -12.45 2.58
N PRO A 13 -3.82 -13.06 2.75
CA PRO A 13 -3.46 -13.75 3.98
C PRO A 13 -3.41 -12.82 5.20
N TYR A 14 -3.11 -11.54 4.99
CA TYR A 14 -3.05 -10.53 6.06
C TYR A 14 -4.44 -10.12 6.58
N LEU A 15 -5.52 -10.55 5.93
CA LEU A 15 -6.91 -10.35 6.37
C LEU A 15 -7.53 -11.64 6.93
N ALA A 16 -6.76 -12.69 7.18
CA ALA A 16 -7.28 -13.97 7.66
C ALA A 16 -8.05 -13.89 9.01
N HIS A 17 -7.75 -12.84 9.81
CA HIS A 17 -8.41 -12.56 11.08
C HIS A 17 -9.74 -11.78 10.92
N ILE A 18 -10.08 -11.34 9.72
CA ILE A 18 -11.32 -10.60 9.47
C ILE A 18 -12.44 -11.63 9.24
N PRO A 19 -13.52 -11.60 10.04
CA PRO A 19 -14.71 -12.39 9.76
C PRO A 19 -15.24 -12.08 8.35
N GLU A 20 -15.72 -13.10 7.67
CA GLU A 20 -16.25 -12.95 6.31
C GLU A 20 -15.25 -12.38 5.29
N ARG A 21 -13.91 -12.56 5.53
CA ARG A 21 -12.91 -12.24 4.49
C ARG A 21 -13.28 -12.89 3.16
N ASP A 22 -13.72 -14.14 3.21
CA ASP A 22 -14.17 -14.91 2.05
C ASP A 22 -15.63 -15.30 2.24
N ILE A 23 -16.44 -15.08 1.23
CA ILE A 23 -17.87 -15.40 1.23
C ILE A 23 -18.25 -16.16 -0.03
N ASN A 24 -19.34 -16.94 0.05
CA ASN A 24 -19.94 -17.59 -1.10
C ASN A 24 -21.28 -16.92 -1.43
N THR A 25 -21.51 -16.64 -2.71
CA THR A 25 -22.83 -16.19 -3.16
C THR A 25 -23.81 -17.37 -3.16
N PRO A 26 -25.13 -17.12 -3.17
CA PRO A 26 -26.13 -18.19 -3.33
C PRO A 26 -25.93 -19.03 -4.61
N SER A 27 -25.32 -18.46 -5.66
CA SER A 27 -24.96 -19.17 -6.90
C SER A 27 -23.64 -19.95 -6.83
N GLY A 28 -22.99 -20.02 -5.65
CA GLY A 28 -21.75 -20.78 -5.44
C GLY A 28 -20.45 -20.05 -5.86
N LYS A 29 -20.51 -18.77 -6.23
CA LYS A 29 -19.30 -18.01 -6.53
C LYS A 29 -18.54 -17.68 -5.24
N LYS A 30 -17.24 -17.96 -5.23
CA LYS A 30 -16.33 -17.57 -4.14
C LYS A 30 -15.88 -16.13 -4.32
N LEU A 31 -16.10 -15.30 -3.32
CA LEU A 31 -15.65 -13.91 -3.28
C LEU A 31 -14.67 -13.72 -2.13
N THR A 32 -13.72 -12.80 -2.31
CA THR A 32 -12.77 -12.40 -1.27
C THR A 32 -12.75 -10.90 -1.06
N LEU A 33 -12.46 -10.48 0.16
CA LEU A 33 -12.38 -9.08 0.54
C LEU A 33 -11.08 -8.45 0.02
N VAL A 34 -11.23 -7.40 -0.77
CA VAL A 34 -10.12 -6.53 -1.20
C VAL A 34 -10.21 -5.22 -0.42
N ASN A 35 -9.18 -4.94 0.38
CA ASN A 35 -9.00 -3.66 1.05
C ASN A 35 -8.22 -2.68 0.14
N PRO A 36 -8.19 -1.37 0.47
CA PRO A 36 -7.49 -0.37 -0.36
C PRO A 36 -6.01 -0.72 -0.61
N ALA A 37 -5.30 -1.19 0.42
CA ALA A 37 -3.89 -1.56 0.27
C ALA A 37 -3.67 -2.72 -0.71
N TYR A 38 -4.56 -3.71 -0.70
CA TYR A 38 -4.48 -4.83 -1.65
C TYR A 38 -4.78 -4.37 -3.07
N MET A 39 -5.81 -3.54 -3.26
CA MET A 39 -6.15 -2.97 -4.55
C MET A 39 -4.99 -2.13 -5.12
N THR A 40 -4.40 -1.26 -4.32
CA THR A 40 -3.26 -0.42 -4.74
C THR A 40 -2.07 -1.27 -5.18
N ARG A 41 -1.73 -2.33 -4.43
CA ARG A 41 -0.66 -3.25 -4.83
C ARG A 41 -0.95 -3.92 -6.17
N GLN A 42 -2.17 -4.41 -6.39
CA GLN A 42 -2.53 -5.06 -7.64
C GLN A 42 -2.35 -4.11 -8.84
N ILE A 43 -2.70 -2.84 -8.70
CA ILE A 43 -2.50 -1.84 -9.76
C ILE A 43 -1.02 -1.75 -10.13
N TYR A 44 -0.12 -1.65 -9.16
CA TYR A 44 1.31 -1.53 -9.42
C TYR A 44 1.97 -2.85 -9.84
N GLU A 45 1.62 -3.95 -9.19
CA GLU A 45 2.21 -5.27 -9.45
C GLU A 45 1.75 -5.86 -10.81
N LEU A 46 0.52 -5.61 -11.24
CA LEU A 46 -0.02 -6.16 -12.48
C LEU A 46 0.22 -5.27 -13.71
N GLU A 47 0.15 -3.95 -13.56
CA GLU A 47 0.13 -3.02 -14.70
C GLU A 47 1.24 -1.97 -14.69
N GLY A 48 1.89 -1.73 -13.56
CA GLY A 48 2.87 -0.65 -13.41
C GLY A 48 4.01 -0.70 -14.44
N HIS A 49 4.50 -1.89 -14.72
CA HIS A 49 5.59 -2.10 -15.67
C HIS A 49 5.23 -1.74 -17.12
N LYS A 50 3.96 -1.81 -17.51
CA LYS A 50 3.51 -1.46 -18.86
C LYS A 50 3.60 0.04 -19.16
N TYR A 51 3.53 0.86 -18.14
CA TYR A 51 3.41 2.31 -18.27
C TYR A 51 4.63 3.07 -17.76
N GLY A 52 5.74 2.38 -17.48
CA GLY A 52 6.94 3.02 -16.91
C GLY A 52 6.73 3.57 -15.50
N LEU A 53 5.67 3.13 -14.82
CA LEU A 53 5.32 3.55 -13.48
C LEU A 53 5.83 2.52 -12.47
N ILE A 54 6.74 2.92 -11.61
CA ILE A 54 7.19 2.10 -10.49
C ILE A 54 6.51 2.62 -9.23
N GLY A 55 5.57 1.85 -8.68
CA GLY A 55 4.84 2.21 -7.48
C GLY A 55 5.10 1.23 -6.34
N HIS A 56 5.29 1.76 -5.13
CA HIS A 56 5.49 0.96 -3.92
C HIS A 56 4.63 1.48 -2.77
N LEU A 57 3.79 0.59 -2.23
CA LEU A 57 3.05 0.86 -1.00
C LEU A 57 3.96 0.52 0.17
N THR A 58 4.29 1.50 1.00
CA THR A 58 5.27 1.35 2.06
C THR A 58 4.75 1.83 3.41
N SER A 59 5.36 1.38 4.50
CA SER A 59 4.98 1.76 5.87
C SER A 59 6.18 1.68 6.81
N PRO A 60 6.35 2.64 7.73
CA PRO A 60 7.35 2.55 8.81
C PRO A 60 7.12 1.37 9.76
N LYS A 61 5.88 0.84 9.85
CA LYS A 61 5.53 -0.35 10.63
C LYS A 61 4.74 -1.31 9.73
N PRO A 62 5.40 -1.98 8.77
CA PRO A 62 4.71 -2.81 7.80
C PRO A 62 4.17 -4.10 8.43
N ILE A 63 2.96 -4.51 8.03
CA ILE A 63 2.44 -5.85 8.30
C ILE A 63 3.02 -6.84 7.28
N ARG A 64 3.06 -6.42 6.02
CA ARG A 64 3.62 -7.18 4.92
C ARG A 64 5.11 -6.85 4.79
N PRO A 65 6.01 -7.84 4.79
CA PRO A 65 7.46 -7.60 4.70
C PRO A 65 7.87 -6.77 3.49
N GLU A 66 7.24 -6.99 2.34
CA GLU A 66 7.54 -6.27 1.11
C GLU A 66 7.17 -4.78 1.16
N ASN A 67 6.42 -4.33 2.17
CA ASN A 67 6.09 -2.93 2.39
C ASN A 67 7.13 -2.20 3.28
N VAL A 68 8.27 -2.83 3.54
CA VAL A 68 9.40 -2.17 4.23
C VAL A 68 9.92 -1.03 3.36
N PRO A 69 10.08 0.19 3.89
CA PRO A 69 10.59 1.31 3.12
C PRO A 69 12.07 1.09 2.74
N ASP A 70 12.41 1.47 1.52
CA ASP A 70 13.80 1.59 1.10
C ASP A 70 14.48 2.83 1.72
N GLU A 71 15.77 3.05 1.43
CA GLU A 71 16.53 4.19 1.99
C GLU A 71 15.93 5.55 1.58
N TRP A 72 15.52 5.69 0.31
CA TRP A 72 14.90 6.91 -0.15
C TRP A 72 13.55 7.15 0.53
N GLU A 73 12.71 6.12 0.64
CA GLU A 73 11.41 6.17 1.31
C GLU A 73 11.54 6.49 2.80
N SER A 74 12.54 5.91 3.46
CA SER A 74 12.87 6.22 4.86
C SER A 74 13.25 7.69 5.05
N SER A 75 14.06 8.23 4.12
CA SER A 75 14.42 9.65 4.08
C SER A 75 13.20 10.54 3.83
N ALA A 76 12.30 10.12 2.93
CA ALA A 76 11.06 10.82 2.63
C ALA A 76 10.15 10.89 3.87
N TYR A 77 10.00 9.79 4.61
CA TYR A 77 9.24 9.78 5.87
C TYR A 77 9.83 10.73 6.91
N ALA A 78 11.14 10.79 7.04
CA ALA A 78 11.80 11.73 7.95
C ALA A 78 11.48 13.20 7.58
N LYS A 79 11.45 13.53 6.28
CA LYS A 79 11.07 14.89 5.81
C LYS A 79 9.59 15.20 6.03
N ILE A 80 8.72 14.21 5.81
CA ILE A 80 7.28 14.35 6.03
C ILE A 80 6.98 14.53 7.53
N SER A 81 7.68 13.80 8.40
CA SER A 81 7.55 13.94 9.86
C SER A 81 7.99 15.32 10.37
N GLN A 82 8.80 16.06 9.60
CA GLN A 82 9.18 17.45 9.84
C GLN A 82 8.14 18.47 9.32
N GLY A 83 6.96 18.02 8.88
CA GLY A 83 5.85 18.87 8.47
C GLY A 83 5.69 19.05 6.95
N LYS A 84 6.45 18.34 6.13
CA LYS A 84 6.21 18.34 4.67
C LYS A 84 4.95 17.53 4.35
N LYS A 85 4.12 18.05 3.45
CA LYS A 85 2.91 17.35 2.98
C LYS A 85 3.21 16.20 2.02
N GLU A 86 4.32 16.32 1.29
CA GLU A 86 4.83 15.34 0.33
C GLU A 86 6.34 15.53 0.20
N TYR A 87 7.01 14.55 -0.38
CA TYR A 87 8.43 14.67 -0.67
C TYR A 87 8.72 14.10 -2.06
N PHE A 88 9.51 14.82 -2.84
CA PHE A 88 9.97 14.37 -4.16
C PHE A 88 11.43 14.74 -4.39
N SER A 89 12.09 13.95 -5.20
CA SER A 89 13.43 14.25 -5.72
C SER A 89 13.70 13.45 -7.00
N VAL A 90 14.69 13.88 -7.74
CA VAL A 90 15.23 13.07 -8.85
C VAL A 90 16.20 12.06 -8.27
N VAL A 91 16.04 10.79 -8.67
CA VAL A 91 16.91 9.67 -8.28
C VAL A 91 17.47 9.00 -9.53
N ASP A 92 18.61 8.34 -9.39
CA ASP A 92 19.15 7.46 -10.43
C ASP A 92 18.80 6.01 -10.07
N LEU A 93 18.11 5.34 -10.97
CA LEU A 93 17.78 3.93 -10.85
C LEU A 93 18.35 3.21 -12.09
N ASP A 94 19.36 2.41 -11.89
CA ASP A 94 20.03 1.65 -12.96
C ASP A 94 20.52 2.51 -14.14
N GLY A 95 21.07 3.70 -13.84
CA GLY A 95 21.60 4.63 -14.84
C GLY A 95 20.55 5.48 -15.55
N LYS A 96 19.29 5.40 -15.12
CA LYS A 96 18.20 6.27 -15.61
C LYS A 96 17.73 7.21 -14.50
N LYS A 97 17.40 8.43 -14.88
CA LYS A 97 16.85 9.43 -13.96
C LYS A 97 15.34 9.30 -13.86
N PHE A 98 14.86 9.16 -12.64
CA PHE A 98 13.44 9.14 -12.32
C PHE A 98 13.10 10.30 -11.40
N MET A 99 11.94 10.92 -11.63
CA MET A 99 11.32 11.72 -10.59
C MET A 99 10.58 10.78 -9.63
N ARG A 100 10.98 10.77 -8.36
CA ARG A 100 10.35 9.96 -7.34
C ARG A 100 9.57 10.85 -6.37
N LEU A 101 8.32 10.48 -6.11
CA LEU A 101 7.37 11.19 -5.25
C LEU A 101 6.88 10.26 -4.14
N MET A 102 6.83 10.74 -2.90
CA MET A 102 6.19 10.10 -1.76
C MET A 102 4.94 10.87 -1.35
N ILE A 103 3.80 10.20 -1.39
CA ILE A 103 2.51 10.69 -0.86
C ILE A 103 2.22 9.95 0.44
N PRO A 104 2.20 10.65 1.60
CA PRO A 104 1.95 10.02 2.89
C PRO A 104 0.47 9.72 3.12
N PHE A 105 0.23 8.69 3.94
CA PHE A 105 -1.07 8.38 4.51
C PHE A 105 -1.04 8.58 6.02
N PHE A 106 -1.98 9.36 6.51
CA PHE A 106 -2.22 9.53 7.92
C PHE A 106 -3.40 8.68 8.38
N VAL A 107 -3.35 8.23 9.62
CA VAL A 107 -4.42 7.41 10.20
C VAL A 107 -5.68 8.24 10.36
N GLU A 108 -6.78 7.74 9.84
CA GLU A 108 -8.14 8.22 10.07
C GLU A 108 -8.91 7.23 10.95
N ASP A 109 -10.04 7.66 11.52
CA ASP A 109 -10.89 6.79 12.35
C ASP A 109 -11.32 5.52 11.62
N SER A 110 -11.58 5.61 10.32
CA SER A 110 -11.91 4.48 9.45
C SER A 110 -10.81 3.41 9.37
N CYS A 111 -9.54 3.82 9.54
CA CYS A 111 -8.38 2.95 9.50
C CYS A 111 -8.28 2.07 10.75
N MET A 112 -8.85 2.51 11.87
CA MET A 112 -8.72 1.86 13.17
C MET A 112 -9.39 0.49 13.23
N LYS A 113 -10.38 0.21 12.38
CA LYS A 113 -11.02 -1.12 12.29
C LYS A 113 -10.02 -2.25 12.07
N CYS A 114 -8.96 -1.99 11.28
CA CYS A 114 -7.93 -2.98 10.95
C CYS A 114 -6.59 -2.68 11.63
N HIS A 115 -6.27 -1.41 11.90
CA HIS A 115 -4.94 -0.95 12.32
C HIS A 115 -4.80 -0.62 13.80
N ALA A 116 -5.87 -0.69 14.60
CA ALA A 116 -5.81 -0.50 16.05
C ALA A 116 -4.80 -1.45 16.73
N ARG A 117 -4.69 -2.68 16.24
CA ARG A 117 -3.75 -3.69 16.77
C ARG A 117 -2.28 -3.33 16.57
N GLN A 118 -1.96 -2.43 15.64
CA GLN A 118 -0.60 -1.93 15.42
C GLN A 118 -0.23 -0.76 16.34
N GLY A 119 -1.16 -0.33 17.21
CA GLY A 119 -0.95 0.76 18.16
C GLY A 119 -0.98 2.15 17.56
N TYR A 120 -1.50 2.32 16.33
CA TYR A 120 -1.67 3.64 15.71
C TYR A 120 -2.78 4.44 16.37
N LYS A 121 -2.64 5.77 16.30
CA LYS A 121 -3.65 6.75 16.70
C LYS A 121 -4.07 7.59 15.49
N PRO A 122 -5.30 8.12 15.45
CA PRO A 122 -5.71 9.08 14.42
C PRO A 122 -4.71 10.23 14.29
N GLY A 123 -4.38 10.62 13.06
CA GLY A 123 -3.42 11.66 12.74
C GLY A 123 -1.95 11.21 12.66
N GLU A 124 -1.61 9.98 13.09
CA GLU A 124 -0.24 9.47 12.95
C GLU A 124 0.09 9.08 11.51
N LEU A 125 1.34 9.27 11.11
CA LEU A 125 1.86 8.82 9.82
C LEU A 125 1.87 7.29 9.79
N ARG A 126 1.02 6.70 8.93
CA ARG A 126 0.84 5.26 8.82
C ARG A 126 1.72 4.62 7.75
N GLY A 127 1.93 5.35 6.68
CA GLY A 127 2.62 4.85 5.50
C GLY A 127 2.49 5.82 4.35
N GLY A 128 2.72 5.34 3.16
CA GLY A 128 2.59 6.14 1.95
C GLY A 128 2.68 5.30 0.68
N ILE A 129 2.50 5.97 -0.44
CA ILE A 129 2.82 5.43 -1.75
C ILE A 129 4.01 6.22 -2.28
N SER A 130 5.08 5.52 -2.66
CA SER A 130 6.12 6.10 -3.49
C SER A 130 5.88 5.73 -4.94
N VAL A 131 6.07 6.69 -5.83
CA VAL A 131 5.93 6.52 -7.28
C VAL A 131 7.17 7.06 -7.95
N ALA A 132 7.75 6.29 -8.88
CA ALA A 132 8.84 6.76 -9.73
C ALA A 132 8.40 6.77 -11.18
N ILE A 133 8.69 7.87 -11.88
CA ILE A 133 8.36 8.13 -13.29
C ILE A 133 9.63 8.60 -13.98
N ASP A 134 9.98 7.99 -15.14
CA ASP A 134 11.11 8.38 -15.97
C ASP A 134 10.82 9.64 -16.82
#